data_c3843d51dbd9dac9ac35a29963a3c6b0
#
_entry.id   c3843d51dbd9dac9ac35a29963a3c6b0
#
_cell.length_a   1.000
_cell.length_b   1.000
_cell.length_c   1.000
_cell.angle_alpha   90.00
_cell.angle_beta   90.00
_cell.angle_gamma   90.00
#
_symmetry.space_group_name_H-M   'P 1'
#
loop_
_entity.id
_entity.type
_entity.pdbx_description
1 polymer ?
#
loop_
_entity_poly.entity_id
_entity_poly.type
_entity_poly.pdbx_seq_one_letter_code
_entity_poly.pdbx_strand_id
1 'polypeptide(L)'
;MSAQASPTLRVVPIHDVDLEQVSDLVNRAFATYEIFKGQRTSPLDYLEEAGEDARVILVEQEGRLIGTGMIARAERFTEPEQMGPAGTERPDVAAPLDADHPWAGALYFGLAGVEPEVMNRGIGRMIVSHVERLARAEGFPRVALGTLLEFGLVAYYEKLDYRTVHTAVYPPEHWSIIVEHSHFEMVKDV
;
A
#
# COMPACT_ATOMS: atom_id res chain seq x y z
N MET A 1 -11.72 -26.64 22.39
CA MET A 1 -11.52 -25.58 21.35
C MET A 1 -10.45 -24.65 21.90
N SER A 2 -9.23 -24.71 21.37
CA SER A 2 -8.18 -23.75 21.76
C SER A 2 -8.60 -22.36 21.28
N ALA A 3 -8.57 -21.38 22.16
CA ALA A 3 -8.75 -20.00 21.78
C ALA A 3 -7.57 -19.61 20.86
N GLN A 4 -7.89 -19.21 19.64
CA GLN A 4 -6.88 -18.73 18.69
C GLN A 4 -6.28 -17.42 19.24
N ALA A 5 -4.96 -17.29 19.25
CA ALA A 5 -4.31 -16.09 19.76
C ALA A 5 -4.74 -14.86 18.93
N SER A 6 -4.94 -13.73 19.59
CA SER A 6 -5.24 -12.48 18.90
C SER A 6 -4.05 -12.03 18.06
N PRO A 7 -4.28 -11.46 16.86
CA PRO A 7 -3.20 -10.93 16.06
C PRO A 7 -2.54 -9.74 16.75
N THR A 8 -1.23 -9.62 16.60
CA THR A 8 -0.43 -8.48 17.06
C THR A 8 0.05 -7.66 15.87
N LEU A 9 0.12 -6.34 16.04
CA LEU A 9 0.58 -5.42 15.00
C LEU A 9 1.79 -4.65 15.52
N ARG A 10 2.84 -4.58 14.70
CA ARG A 10 4.02 -3.73 14.95
C ARG A 10 4.40 -2.97 13.69
N VAL A 11 5.06 -1.84 13.87
CA VAL A 11 5.64 -1.01 12.80
C VAL A 11 7.14 -1.05 12.94
N VAL A 12 7.82 -1.35 11.87
CA VAL A 12 9.26 -1.61 11.86
C VAL A 12 9.90 -0.78 10.74
N PRO A 13 11.08 -0.16 10.95
CA PRO A 13 11.84 0.44 9.86
C PRO A 13 12.06 -0.57 8.72
N ILE A 14 12.04 -0.10 7.48
CA ILE A 14 12.09 -1.00 6.32
C ILE A 14 13.38 -1.84 6.28
N HIS A 15 14.50 -1.29 6.75
CA HIS A 15 15.80 -1.96 6.79
C HIS A 15 15.92 -3.06 7.88
N ASP A 16 14.96 -3.13 8.81
CA ASP A 16 14.88 -4.15 9.88
C ASP A 16 13.92 -5.30 9.52
N VAL A 17 13.44 -5.35 8.29
CA VAL A 17 12.41 -6.30 7.84
C VAL A 17 12.97 -7.27 6.80
N ASP A 18 12.56 -8.52 6.88
CA ASP A 18 12.71 -9.47 5.78
C ASP A 18 11.77 -9.09 4.63
N LEU A 19 12.30 -8.33 3.67
CA LEU A 19 11.52 -7.83 2.53
C LEU A 19 11.03 -8.94 1.61
N GLU A 20 11.75 -10.05 1.51
CA GLU A 20 11.30 -11.21 0.72
C GLU A 20 10.03 -11.82 1.34
N GLN A 21 10.01 -11.96 2.67
CA GLN A 21 8.82 -12.47 3.37
C GLN A 21 7.60 -11.56 3.18
N VAL A 22 7.81 -10.24 3.24
CA VAL A 22 6.74 -9.25 3.01
C VAL A 22 6.25 -9.30 1.56
N SER A 23 7.19 -9.31 0.60
CA SER A 23 6.90 -9.41 -0.83
C SER A 23 6.10 -10.67 -1.16
N ASP A 24 6.48 -11.80 -0.60
CA ASP A 24 5.79 -13.08 -0.79
C ASP A 24 4.35 -13.04 -0.26
N LEU A 25 4.11 -12.41 0.90
CA LEU A 25 2.76 -12.21 1.42
C LEU A 25 1.93 -11.33 0.48
N VAL A 26 2.48 -10.19 0.04
CA VAL A 26 1.79 -9.30 -0.90
C VAL A 26 1.45 -10.03 -2.19
N ASN A 27 2.39 -10.80 -2.74
CA ASN A 27 2.14 -11.60 -3.94
C ASN A 27 1.01 -12.62 -3.74
N ARG A 28 0.95 -13.31 -2.59
CA ARG A 28 -0.16 -14.22 -2.29
C ARG A 28 -1.49 -13.49 -2.16
N ALA A 29 -1.49 -12.33 -1.52
CA ALA A 29 -2.70 -11.50 -1.40
C ALA A 29 -3.17 -11.02 -2.77
N PHE A 30 -2.27 -10.52 -3.61
CA PHE A 30 -2.59 -9.99 -4.93
C PHE A 30 -3.02 -11.09 -5.91
N ALA A 31 -2.47 -12.29 -5.80
CA ALA A 31 -2.87 -13.44 -6.63
C ALA A 31 -4.36 -13.83 -6.46
N THR A 32 -5.04 -13.32 -5.43
CA THR A 32 -6.50 -13.50 -5.27
C THR A 32 -7.33 -12.64 -6.22
N TYR A 33 -6.74 -11.59 -6.80
CA TYR A 33 -7.41 -10.70 -7.75
C TYR A 33 -7.17 -11.17 -9.19
N GLU A 34 -8.24 -11.17 -9.99
CA GLU A 34 -8.20 -11.67 -11.37
C GLU A 34 -7.15 -10.95 -12.22
N ILE A 35 -6.95 -9.66 -11.98
CA ILE A 35 -5.98 -8.81 -12.69
C ILE A 35 -4.52 -9.30 -12.53
N PHE A 36 -4.21 -10.02 -11.45
CA PHE A 36 -2.87 -10.59 -11.20
C PHE A 36 -2.79 -12.10 -11.38
N LYS A 37 -3.86 -12.72 -11.86
CA LYS A 37 -3.90 -14.18 -11.99
C LYS A 37 -2.81 -14.70 -12.92
N GLY A 38 -1.98 -15.57 -12.38
CA GLY A 38 -0.85 -16.14 -13.12
C GLY A 38 0.34 -15.20 -13.31
N GLN A 39 0.32 -14.02 -12.67
CA GLN A 39 1.42 -13.07 -12.68
C GLN A 39 2.06 -12.97 -11.31
N ARG A 40 3.34 -12.65 -11.29
CA ARG A 40 4.06 -12.25 -10.09
C ARG A 40 4.34 -10.75 -10.20
N THR A 41 3.83 -9.98 -9.26
CA THR A 41 4.17 -8.56 -9.15
C THR A 41 5.57 -8.42 -8.55
N SER A 42 6.17 -7.24 -8.66
CA SER A 42 7.46 -6.91 -8.04
C SER A 42 7.30 -6.02 -6.79
N PRO A 43 6.61 -6.49 -5.71
CA PRO A 43 6.50 -5.70 -4.50
C PRO A 43 7.85 -5.42 -3.86
N LEU A 44 8.83 -6.30 -4.08
CA LEU A 44 10.19 -6.15 -3.56
C LEU A 44 10.85 -4.89 -4.11
N ASP A 45 10.82 -4.69 -5.43
CA ASP A 45 11.38 -3.50 -6.06
C ASP A 45 10.76 -2.22 -5.49
N TYR A 46 9.44 -2.24 -5.30
CA TYR A 46 8.70 -1.11 -4.74
C TYR A 46 9.06 -0.84 -3.27
N LEU A 47 9.29 -1.89 -2.47
CA LEU A 47 9.73 -1.77 -1.08
C LEU A 47 11.15 -1.22 -0.99
N GLU A 48 12.07 -1.70 -1.85
CA GLU A 48 13.45 -1.22 -1.91
C GLU A 48 13.53 0.26 -2.32
N GLU A 49 12.63 0.69 -3.18
CA GLU A 49 12.55 2.08 -3.66
C GLU A 49 11.85 3.05 -2.69
N ALA A 50 11.14 2.54 -1.68
CA ALA A 50 10.36 3.37 -0.75
C ALA A 50 11.21 4.34 0.10
N GLY A 51 12.52 4.11 0.19
CA GLY A 51 13.46 4.96 0.90
C GLY A 51 13.68 4.56 2.36
N GLU A 52 14.76 5.06 2.94
CA GLU A 52 15.22 4.66 4.29
C GLU A 52 14.26 5.05 5.42
N ASP A 53 13.41 6.05 5.21
CA ASP A 53 12.40 6.51 6.16
C ASP A 53 11.07 5.75 6.06
N ALA A 54 10.96 4.83 5.11
CA ALA A 54 9.82 3.95 4.99
C ALA A 54 9.77 2.94 6.15
N ARG A 55 8.55 2.57 6.51
CA ARG A 55 8.28 1.59 7.57
C ARG A 55 7.29 0.55 7.06
N VAL A 56 7.41 -0.65 7.58
CA VAL A 56 6.53 -1.76 7.26
C VAL A 56 5.68 -2.11 8.48
N ILE A 57 4.40 -2.26 8.24
CA ILE A 57 3.45 -2.79 9.21
C ILE A 57 3.48 -4.30 9.09
N LEU A 58 3.70 -4.98 10.19
CA LEU A 58 3.65 -6.43 10.30
C LEU A 58 2.52 -6.84 11.24
N VAL A 59 1.62 -7.66 10.75
CA VAL A 59 0.57 -8.29 11.56
C VAL A 59 0.87 -9.76 11.68
N GLU A 60 1.08 -10.20 12.90
CA GLU A 60 1.46 -11.58 13.21
C GLU A 60 0.42 -12.26 14.08
N GLN A 61 0.20 -13.53 13.84
CA GLN A 61 -0.62 -14.40 14.66
C GLN A 61 0.06 -15.76 14.81
N GLU A 62 0.28 -16.19 16.05
CA GLU A 62 0.96 -17.46 16.37
C GLU A 62 2.33 -17.61 15.69
N GLY A 63 3.09 -16.47 15.60
CA GLY A 63 4.41 -16.42 14.99
C GLY A 63 4.42 -16.42 13.46
N ARG A 64 3.26 -16.36 12.82
CA ARG A 64 3.12 -16.28 11.36
C ARG A 64 2.73 -14.86 10.94
N LEU A 65 3.38 -14.32 9.93
CA LEU A 65 2.98 -13.08 9.27
C LEU A 65 1.67 -13.32 8.50
N ILE A 66 0.62 -12.56 8.82
CA ILE A 66 -0.73 -12.70 8.25
C ILE A 66 -1.25 -11.43 7.59
N GLY A 67 -0.54 -10.32 7.75
CA GLY A 67 -0.91 -9.06 7.12
C GLY A 67 0.26 -8.10 7.12
N THR A 68 0.29 -7.23 6.14
CA THR A 68 1.34 -6.24 5.97
C THR A 68 0.81 -4.98 5.28
N GLY A 69 1.61 -3.92 5.33
CA GLY A 69 1.46 -2.71 4.56
C GLY A 69 2.69 -1.83 4.73
N MET A 70 2.95 -0.98 3.77
CA MET A 70 4.05 -0.03 3.81
C MET A 70 3.52 1.36 4.12
N ILE A 71 4.26 2.13 4.88
CA ILE A 71 4.03 3.55 5.13
C ILE A 71 5.30 4.35 4.88
N ALA A 72 5.13 5.49 4.22
CA ALA A 72 6.20 6.44 3.96
C ALA A 72 5.61 7.86 3.82
N ARG A 73 6.46 8.87 3.65
CA ARG A 73 5.99 10.21 3.28
C ARG A 73 5.47 10.19 1.84
N ALA A 74 4.33 10.81 1.59
CA ALA A 74 3.70 10.81 0.25
C ALA A 74 4.59 11.46 -0.82
N GLU A 75 5.47 12.38 -0.44
CA GLU A 75 6.42 13.02 -1.33
C GLU A 75 7.42 12.03 -2.00
N ARG A 76 7.51 10.81 -1.48
CA ARG A 76 8.28 9.73 -2.11
C ARG A 76 7.58 9.08 -3.30
N PHE A 77 6.26 9.24 -3.38
CA PHE A 77 5.42 8.64 -4.42
C PHE A 77 4.85 9.79 -5.27
N THR A 78 5.68 10.33 -6.14
CA THR A 78 5.24 11.30 -7.13
C THR A 78 4.29 10.65 -8.13
N GLU A 79 3.45 11.47 -8.74
CA GLU A 79 2.38 11.04 -9.64
C GLU A 79 2.78 9.93 -10.61
N PRO A 80 1.86 9.00 -10.89
CA PRO A 80 2.07 7.89 -11.82
C PRO A 80 2.50 8.33 -13.24
N GLU A 81 2.16 9.54 -13.66
CA GLU A 81 2.61 10.12 -14.93
C GLU A 81 4.14 10.29 -15.01
N GLN A 82 4.82 10.35 -13.86
CA GLN A 82 6.29 10.41 -13.78
C GLN A 82 6.93 9.02 -13.63
N MET A 83 6.14 7.99 -13.38
CA MET A 83 6.58 6.62 -13.52
C MET A 83 6.46 6.25 -15.01
N GLY A 84 7.45 6.64 -15.79
CA GLY A 84 7.52 6.31 -17.20
C GLY A 84 7.33 4.80 -17.47
N PRO A 85 7.12 4.40 -18.72
CA PRO A 85 6.98 2.99 -19.07
C PRO A 85 8.17 2.21 -18.51
N ALA A 86 7.93 0.96 -18.10
CA ALA A 86 8.94 0.08 -17.51
C ALA A 86 10.27 0.19 -18.30
N GLY A 87 11.33 0.67 -17.63
CA GLY A 87 12.65 0.89 -18.24
C GLY A 87 13.08 2.35 -18.42
N THR A 88 12.28 3.35 -18.06
CA THR A 88 12.76 4.72 -17.96
C THR A 88 13.37 4.97 -16.60
N GLU A 89 14.63 5.47 -16.59
CA GLU A 89 15.32 5.86 -15.36
C GLU A 89 14.43 6.84 -14.57
N ARG A 90 14.15 6.48 -13.31
CA ARG A 90 13.57 7.44 -12.38
C ARG A 90 14.57 8.57 -12.16
N PRO A 91 14.14 9.84 -12.10
CA PRO A 91 15.02 10.86 -11.57
C PRO A 91 15.38 10.44 -10.12
N ASP A 92 16.67 10.48 -9.79
CA ASP A 92 17.25 10.06 -8.48
C ASP A 92 16.64 10.78 -7.26
N VAL A 93 15.81 11.78 -7.49
CA VAL A 93 15.06 12.52 -6.46
C VAL A 93 13.66 12.75 -7.00
N ALA A 94 12.66 12.17 -6.36
CA ALA A 94 11.28 12.56 -6.62
C ALA A 94 11.15 14.08 -6.43
N ALA A 95 10.64 14.78 -7.45
CA ALA A 95 10.34 16.21 -7.30
C ALA A 95 9.33 16.34 -6.13
N PRO A 96 9.53 17.34 -5.25
CA PRO A 96 8.56 17.56 -4.17
C PRO A 96 7.17 17.79 -4.78
N LEU A 97 6.15 17.15 -4.21
CA LEU A 97 4.78 17.42 -4.59
C LEU A 97 4.48 18.91 -4.44
N ASP A 98 3.81 19.50 -5.42
CA ASP A 98 3.30 20.85 -5.29
C ASP A 98 2.47 20.98 -4.01
N ALA A 99 2.56 22.14 -3.34
CA ALA A 99 1.86 22.36 -2.08
C ALA A 99 0.33 22.15 -2.18
N ASP A 100 -0.21 22.33 -3.38
CA ASP A 100 -1.62 22.14 -3.69
C ASP A 100 -1.97 20.68 -4.06
N HIS A 101 -0.99 19.79 -4.19
CA HIS A 101 -1.25 18.38 -4.48
C HIS A 101 -2.03 17.74 -3.33
N PRO A 102 -3.09 16.96 -3.60
CA PRO A 102 -3.90 16.35 -2.53
C PRO A 102 -3.12 15.47 -1.56
N TRP A 103 -1.98 14.94 -1.97
CA TRP A 103 -1.08 14.11 -1.15
C TRP A 103 -0.01 14.91 -0.41
N ALA A 104 0.13 16.21 -0.68
CA ALA A 104 1.16 17.02 -0.03
C ALA A 104 1.04 16.95 1.50
N GLY A 105 2.14 16.63 2.17
CA GLY A 105 2.22 16.46 3.61
C GLY A 105 1.48 15.23 4.17
N ALA A 106 1.00 14.31 3.34
CA ALA A 106 0.31 13.10 3.80
C ALA A 106 1.28 12.00 4.24
N LEU A 107 0.80 11.12 5.13
CA LEU A 107 1.37 9.79 5.31
C LEU A 107 0.81 8.88 4.23
N TYR A 108 1.67 8.38 3.34
CA TYR A 108 1.28 7.42 2.32
C TYR A 108 1.19 6.01 2.90
N PHE A 109 0.16 5.29 2.49
CA PHE A 109 -0.07 3.90 2.82
C PHE A 109 -0.23 3.08 1.55
N GLY A 110 0.62 2.09 1.35
CA GLY A 110 0.63 1.25 0.15
C GLY A 110 1.04 -0.19 0.41
N LEU A 111 1.09 -0.99 -0.64
CA LEU A 111 1.45 -2.41 -0.61
C LEU A 111 0.78 -3.21 0.51
N ALA A 112 -0.50 -2.95 0.76
CA ALA A 112 -1.24 -3.66 1.78
C ALA A 112 -1.64 -5.05 1.30
N GLY A 113 -1.28 -6.07 2.08
CA GLY A 113 -1.64 -7.46 1.83
C GLY A 113 -2.14 -8.15 3.10
N VAL A 114 -3.10 -9.03 2.94
CA VAL A 114 -3.60 -9.92 4.01
C VAL A 114 -3.58 -11.34 3.47
N GLU A 115 -3.08 -12.28 4.27
CA GLU A 115 -3.10 -13.70 3.88
C GLU A 115 -4.50 -14.15 3.46
N PRO A 116 -4.66 -14.81 2.31
CA PRO A 116 -5.97 -15.19 1.77
C PRO A 116 -6.84 -15.97 2.78
N GLU A 117 -6.23 -16.82 3.58
CA GLU A 117 -6.93 -17.68 4.56
C GLU A 117 -7.58 -16.90 5.72
N VAL A 118 -7.10 -15.66 5.96
CA VAL A 118 -7.61 -14.79 7.04
C VAL A 118 -8.22 -13.49 6.52
N MET A 119 -8.42 -13.36 5.22
CA MET A 119 -9.17 -12.24 4.63
C MET A 119 -10.58 -12.17 5.24
N ASN A 120 -11.15 -10.97 5.24
CA ASN A 120 -12.48 -10.68 5.79
C ASN A 120 -12.63 -10.90 7.31
N ARG A 121 -11.52 -11.11 8.05
CA ARG A 121 -11.50 -11.21 9.51
C ARG A 121 -11.11 -9.91 10.22
N GLY A 122 -11.13 -8.79 9.50
CA GLY A 122 -10.86 -7.47 10.06
C GLY A 122 -9.38 -7.04 10.08
N ILE A 123 -8.45 -7.88 9.60
CA ILE A 123 -7.01 -7.57 9.58
C ILE A 123 -6.72 -6.30 8.76
N GLY A 124 -7.27 -6.16 7.55
CA GLY A 124 -7.10 -4.95 6.74
C GLY A 124 -7.61 -3.69 7.45
N ARG A 125 -8.77 -3.77 8.12
CA ARG A 125 -9.30 -2.65 8.92
C ARG A 125 -8.40 -2.30 10.10
N MET A 126 -7.82 -3.30 10.76
CA MET A 126 -6.87 -3.08 11.85
C MET A 126 -5.63 -2.33 11.36
N ILE A 127 -5.09 -2.71 10.19
CA ILE A 127 -3.95 -2.04 9.55
C ILE A 127 -4.31 -0.58 9.25
N VAL A 128 -5.39 -0.32 8.51
CA VAL A 128 -5.81 1.06 8.13
C VAL A 128 -6.03 1.92 9.38
N SER A 129 -6.76 1.41 10.38
CA SER A 129 -6.98 2.14 11.63
C SER A 129 -5.69 2.44 12.39
N HIS A 130 -4.68 1.57 12.26
CA HIS A 130 -3.37 1.82 12.86
C HIS A 130 -2.63 2.94 12.13
N VAL A 131 -2.63 2.93 10.79
CA VAL A 131 -2.04 3.99 9.96
C VAL A 131 -2.63 5.34 10.28
N GLU A 132 -3.96 5.44 10.39
CA GLU A 132 -4.64 6.68 10.74
C GLU A 132 -4.25 7.21 12.14
N ARG A 133 -4.14 6.31 13.14
CA ARG A 133 -3.67 6.70 14.48
C ARG A 133 -2.23 7.18 14.46
N LEU A 134 -1.38 6.49 13.69
CA LEU A 134 0.03 6.86 13.54
C LEU A 134 0.17 8.23 12.86
N ALA A 135 -0.57 8.47 11.79
CA ALA A 135 -0.58 9.76 11.10
C ALA A 135 -0.92 10.89 12.06
N ARG A 136 -2.00 10.75 12.86
CA ARG A 136 -2.36 11.75 13.90
C ARG A 136 -1.25 11.95 14.92
N ALA A 137 -0.67 10.87 15.42
CA ALA A 137 0.36 10.92 16.45
C ALA A 137 1.66 11.60 15.97
N GLU A 138 1.97 11.47 14.68
CA GLU A 138 3.15 12.07 14.05
C GLU A 138 2.87 13.45 13.42
N GLY A 139 1.63 13.95 13.51
CA GLY A 139 1.27 15.29 13.03
C GLY A 139 1.04 15.38 11.53
N PHE A 140 0.81 14.27 10.84
CA PHE A 140 0.37 14.29 9.45
C PHE A 140 -1.10 14.75 9.38
N PRO A 141 -1.44 15.70 8.50
CA PRO A 141 -2.82 16.18 8.38
C PRO A 141 -3.75 15.16 7.72
N ARG A 142 -3.18 14.19 6.97
CA ARG A 142 -3.95 13.22 6.21
C ARG A 142 -3.19 11.92 5.95
N VAL A 143 -3.93 10.89 5.58
CA VAL A 143 -3.43 9.64 5.01
C VAL A 143 -3.79 9.61 3.53
N ALA A 144 -2.82 9.26 2.68
CA ALA A 144 -3.00 9.03 1.24
C ALA A 144 -2.79 7.56 0.90
N LEU A 145 -3.50 7.06 -0.08
CA LEU A 145 -3.32 5.71 -0.62
C LEU A 145 -3.68 5.65 -2.10
N GLY A 146 -3.09 4.68 -2.80
CA GLY A 146 -3.50 4.28 -4.14
C GLY A 146 -4.15 2.89 -4.12
N THR A 147 -5.17 2.70 -4.96
CA THR A 147 -5.80 1.39 -5.16
C THR A 147 -6.28 1.22 -6.58
N LEU A 148 -6.36 -0.03 -7.04
CA LEU A 148 -6.92 -0.34 -8.34
C LEU A 148 -8.44 -0.60 -8.21
N LEU A 149 -9.20 -0.17 -9.20
CA LEU A 149 -10.64 -0.46 -9.29
C LEU A 149 -10.90 -1.96 -9.22
N GLU A 150 -10.06 -2.71 -9.90
CA GLU A 150 -10.13 -4.17 -10.06
C GLU A 150 -9.95 -4.94 -8.74
N PHE A 151 -9.41 -4.28 -7.72
CA PHE A 151 -9.38 -4.84 -6.36
C PHE A 151 -10.74 -4.79 -5.65
N GLY A 152 -11.68 -3.97 -6.16
CA GLY A 152 -12.97 -3.76 -5.51
C GLY A 152 -12.88 -3.05 -4.16
N LEU A 153 -11.76 -2.39 -3.87
CA LEU A 153 -11.48 -1.76 -2.57
C LEU A 153 -11.89 -0.28 -2.49
N VAL A 154 -12.21 0.36 -3.61
CA VAL A 154 -12.63 1.78 -3.61
C VAL A 154 -13.80 2.01 -2.65
N ALA A 155 -14.89 1.26 -2.81
CA ALA A 155 -16.07 1.35 -1.94
C ALA A 155 -15.77 0.96 -0.47
N TYR A 156 -14.76 0.13 -0.22
CA TYR A 156 -14.31 -0.17 1.13
C TYR A 156 -13.63 1.03 1.78
N TYR A 157 -12.74 1.71 1.06
CA TYR A 157 -12.08 2.91 1.57
C TYR A 157 -13.05 4.09 1.72
N GLU A 158 -14.01 4.25 0.81
CA GLU A 158 -15.07 5.26 0.95
C GLU A 158 -15.87 5.08 2.25
N LYS A 159 -16.19 3.86 2.65
CA LYS A 159 -16.83 3.55 3.95
C LYS A 159 -15.96 3.87 5.17
N LEU A 160 -14.67 4.06 4.95
CA LEU A 160 -13.70 4.51 5.96
C LEU A 160 -13.42 6.01 5.86
N ASP A 161 -14.26 6.76 5.14
CA ASP A 161 -14.19 8.21 4.91
C ASP A 161 -12.98 8.67 4.06
N TYR A 162 -12.39 7.76 3.28
CA TYR A 162 -11.47 8.17 2.22
C TYR A 162 -12.25 8.72 1.04
N ARG A 163 -11.75 9.80 0.44
CA ARG A 163 -12.32 10.36 -0.78
C ARG A 163 -11.34 10.21 -1.94
N THR A 164 -11.84 9.88 -3.11
CA THR A 164 -11.06 9.88 -4.35
C THR A 164 -10.70 11.32 -4.72
N VAL A 165 -9.44 11.55 -5.04
CA VAL A 165 -8.91 12.87 -5.44
C VAL A 165 -8.39 12.87 -6.87
N HIS A 166 -7.97 11.71 -7.37
CA HIS A 166 -7.54 11.54 -8.74
C HIS A 166 -7.87 10.12 -9.23
N THR A 167 -8.08 9.98 -10.54
CA THR A 167 -8.23 8.69 -11.21
C THR A 167 -7.48 8.70 -12.53
N ALA A 168 -6.78 7.60 -12.83
CA ALA A 168 -6.08 7.42 -14.09
C ALA A 168 -6.36 6.03 -14.65
N VAL A 169 -6.36 5.90 -15.95
CA VAL A 169 -6.45 4.61 -16.65
C VAL A 169 -5.09 4.35 -17.29
N TYR A 170 -4.51 3.22 -16.98
CA TYR A 170 -3.20 2.80 -17.47
C TYR A 170 -3.32 1.71 -18.50
N PRO A 171 -2.51 1.77 -19.57
CA PRO A 171 -2.49 0.74 -20.60
C PRO A 171 -1.93 -0.59 -20.01
N PRO A 172 -2.15 -1.71 -20.73
CA PRO A 172 -1.48 -2.96 -20.42
C PRO A 172 0.04 -2.79 -20.28
N GLU A 173 0.63 -3.63 -19.45
CA GLU A 173 2.06 -3.66 -19.11
C GLU A 173 2.55 -2.55 -18.17
N HIS A 174 1.69 -1.58 -17.82
CA HIS A 174 2.01 -0.62 -16.78
C HIS A 174 2.03 -1.32 -15.40
N TRP A 175 3.07 -1.08 -14.59
CA TRP A 175 3.33 -1.80 -13.33
C TRP A 175 3.34 -3.33 -13.46
N SER A 176 3.74 -3.85 -14.61
CA SER A 176 3.69 -5.30 -14.92
C SER A 176 2.28 -5.90 -14.90
N ILE A 177 1.24 -5.08 -14.99
CA ILE A 177 -0.14 -5.53 -15.11
C ILE A 177 -0.48 -5.67 -16.61
N ILE A 178 -0.82 -6.88 -17.05
CA ILE A 178 -0.96 -7.21 -18.49
C ILE A 178 -2.27 -6.73 -19.14
N VAL A 179 -3.16 -6.13 -18.37
CA VAL A 179 -4.42 -5.57 -18.85
C VAL A 179 -4.52 -4.08 -18.55
N GLU A 180 -5.34 -3.38 -19.31
CA GLU A 180 -5.73 -2.02 -18.94
C GLU A 180 -6.36 -2.02 -17.54
N HIS A 181 -5.98 -1.06 -16.70
CA HIS A 181 -6.46 -0.99 -15.33
C HIS A 181 -6.65 0.45 -14.87
N SER A 182 -7.53 0.63 -13.89
CA SER A 182 -7.88 1.95 -13.35
C SER A 182 -7.31 2.14 -11.94
N HIS A 183 -6.52 3.19 -11.78
CA HIS A 183 -5.93 3.57 -10.49
C HIS A 183 -6.72 4.70 -9.85
N PHE A 184 -6.97 4.59 -8.56
CA PHE A 184 -7.66 5.58 -7.73
C PHE A 184 -6.71 6.07 -6.65
N GLU A 185 -6.48 7.36 -6.65
CA GLU A 185 -5.79 8.04 -5.55
C GLU A 185 -6.82 8.55 -4.55
N MET A 186 -6.63 8.17 -3.31
CA MET A 186 -7.58 8.49 -2.26
C MET A 186 -6.88 9.12 -1.06
N VAL A 187 -7.59 10.01 -0.38
CA VAL A 187 -7.10 10.66 0.84
C VAL A 187 -8.17 10.69 1.93
N LYS A 188 -7.71 10.73 3.17
CA LYS A 188 -8.53 10.97 4.35
C LYS A 188 -7.84 11.96 5.27
N ASP A 189 -8.52 13.02 5.67
CA ASP A 189 -8.05 13.94 6.71
C ASP A 189 -8.15 13.23 8.09
N VAL A 190 -7.13 13.34 8.94
CA VAL A 190 -7.01 12.58 10.18
C VAL A 190 -6.74 13.46 11.40
#